data_8a2831c5fcf82d3c80a37aeb32b5bc22
#
_entry.id   8a2831c5fcf82d3c80a37aeb32b5bc22
#
_cell.length_a   1.000
_cell.length_b   1.000
_cell.length_c   1.000
_cell.angle_alpha   90.00
_cell.angle_beta   90.00
_cell.angle_gamma   90.00
#
_symmetry.space_group_name_H-M   'P 1'
#
loop_
_entity.id
_entity.type
_entity.pdbx_description
1 polymer ?
#
loop_
_entity_poly.entity_id
_entity_poly.type
_entity_poly.pdbx_seq_one_letter_code
_entity_poly.pdbx_strand_id
1 'polypeptide(L)'
;MNIRKAQPEDHHALLAIWEQSVRASHDFLSEQDIRRLLIVVRDQALPCLEVWVLCDETETPIGFMGLSGNKLEALFIAPARFRQGAGKL
;
A
#
# COMPACT_ATOMS: atom_id res chain seq x y z
N MET A 1 5.90 -3.02 15.43
CA MET A 1 5.03 -2.80 14.26
C MET A 1 3.58 -2.90 14.67
N ASN A 2 2.77 -1.96 14.27
CA ASN A 2 1.35 -1.91 14.61
C ASN A 2 0.50 -2.04 13.36
N ILE A 3 -0.69 -2.62 13.53
CA ILE A 3 -1.67 -2.69 12.46
C ILE A 3 -2.92 -1.98 12.97
N ARG A 4 -3.44 -1.05 12.18
CA ARG A 4 -4.66 -0.33 12.53
C ARG A 4 -5.53 -0.12 11.29
N LYS A 5 -6.81 0.14 11.52
CA LYS A 5 -7.72 0.39 10.42
C LYS A 5 -7.41 1.74 9.78
N ALA A 6 -7.46 1.79 8.45
CA ALA A 6 -7.17 3.02 7.72
C ALA A 6 -8.24 4.08 7.96
N GLN A 7 -7.79 5.32 8.02
CA GLN A 7 -8.66 6.50 8.07
C GLN A 7 -8.58 7.22 6.72
N PRO A 8 -9.55 8.09 6.41
CA PRO A 8 -9.49 8.81 5.14
C PRO A 8 -8.19 9.59 4.94
N GLU A 9 -7.65 10.17 6.01
CA GLU A 9 -6.40 10.92 5.94
C GLU A 9 -5.18 10.04 5.63
N ASP A 10 -5.31 8.73 5.78
CA ASP A 10 -4.22 7.80 5.45
C ASP A 10 -4.08 7.56 3.96
N HIS A 11 -5.12 7.81 3.19
CA HIS A 11 -5.15 7.42 1.77
C HIS A 11 -3.99 8.00 0.98
N HIS A 12 -3.60 9.24 1.26
CA HIS A 12 -2.48 9.87 0.57
C HIS A 12 -1.18 9.09 0.78
N ALA A 13 -0.89 8.72 2.03
CA ALA A 13 0.30 7.95 2.36
C ALA A 13 0.25 6.56 1.74
N LEU A 14 -0.93 5.94 1.74
CA LEU A 14 -1.09 4.60 1.17
C LEU A 14 -0.89 4.60 -0.34
N LEU A 15 -1.35 5.64 -1.03
CA LEU A 15 -1.12 5.76 -2.45
C LEU A 15 0.37 5.90 -2.77
N ALA A 16 1.10 6.64 -1.93
CA ALA A 16 2.54 6.76 -2.10
C ALA A 16 3.24 5.41 -1.91
N ILE A 17 2.83 4.63 -0.93
CA ILE A 17 3.37 3.29 -0.71
C ILE A 17 3.07 2.38 -1.90
N TRP A 18 1.83 2.43 -2.38
CA TRP A 18 1.44 1.64 -3.55
C TRP A 18 2.31 1.98 -4.75
N GLU A 19 2.49 3.27 -5.02
CA GLU A 19 3.28 3.71 -6.16
C GLU A 19 4.72 3.24 -6.05
N GLN A 20 5.33 3.39 -4.88
CA GLN A 20 6.70 2.95 -4.65
C GLN A 20 6.84 1.44 -4.84
N SER A 21 5.89 0.68 -4.34
CA SER A 21 5.90 -0.77 -4.47
C SER A 21 5.79 -1.21 -5.93
N VAL A 22 4.90 -0.58 -6.68
CA VAL A 22 4.69 -0.90 -8.08
C VAL A 22 5.91 -0.55 -8.91
N ARG A 23 6.51 0.62 -8.67
CA ARG A 23 7.71 1.03 -9.39
C ARG A 23 8.90 0.11 -9.10
N ALA A 24 8.97 -0.42 -7.91
CA ALA A 24 10.07 -1.32 -7.53
C ALA A 24 9.91 -2.72 -8.10
N SER A 25 8.66 -3.19 -8.29
CA SER A 25 8.39 -4.57 -8.66
C SER A 25 7.90 -4.75 -10.10
N HIS A 26 7.42 -3.69 -10.73
CA HIS A 26 6.77 -3.76 -12.05
C HIS A 26 7.39 -2.75 -12.99
N ASP A 27 8.67 -2.95 -13.30
CA ASP A 27 9.41 -2.03 -14.16
C ASP A 27 8.94 -2.07 -15.61
N PHE A 28 8.12 -3.05 -15.98
CA PHE A 28 7.52 -3.12 -17.30
C PHE A 28 6.35 -2.15 -17.50
N LEU A 29 5.87 -1.51 -16.44
CA LEU A 29 4.79 -0.53 -16.54
C LEU A 29 5.34 0.85 -16.90
N SER A 30 4.65 1.53 -17.82
CA SER A 30 5.00 2.90 -18.16
C SER A 30 4.48 3.86 -17.12
N GLU A 31 4.99 5.10 -17.15
CA GLU A 31 4.46 6.16 -16.28
C GLU A 31 2.97 6.34 -16.46
N GLN A 32 2.50 6.25 -17.70
CA GLN A 32 1.09 6.41 -18.01
C GLN A 32 0.25 5.30 -17.40
N ASP A 33 0.76 4.07 -17.45
CA ASP A 33 0.07 2.94 -16.84
C ASP A 33 -0.02 3.08 -15.33
N ILE A 34 1.07 3.52 -14.71
CA ILE A 34 1.10 3.73 -13.27
C ILE A 34 0.08 4.79 -12.86
N ARG A 35 -0.01 5.88 -13.62
CA ARG A 35 -0.97 6.94 -13.32
C ARG A 35 -2.42 6.48 -13.44
N ARG A 36 -2.71 5.65 -14.45
CA ARG A 36 -4.04 5.09 -14.60
C ARG A 36 -4.41 4.20 -13.43
N LEU A 37 -3.49 3.32 -13.04
CA LEU A 37 -3.71 2.41 -11.93
C LEU A 37 -3.84 3.16 -10.61
N LEU A 38 -3.07 4.23 -10.45
CA LEU A 38 -3.17 5.06 -9.25
C LEU A 38 -4.58 5.60 -9.06
N ILE A 39 -5.20 6.06 -10.15
CA ILE A 39 -6.56 6.59 -10.10
C ILE A 39 -7.53 5.48 -9.69
N VAL A 40 -7.37 4.28 -10.23
CA VAL A 40 -8.22 3.14 -9.89
C VAL A 40 -8.05 2.78 -8.41
N VAL A 41 -6.82 2.74 -7.93
CA VAL A 41 -6.56 2.42 -6.52
C VAL A 41 -7.18 3.48 -5.61
N ARG A 42 -6.99 4.75 -5.96
CA ARG A 42 -7.52 5.86 -5.16
C ARG A 42 -9.04 5.89 -5.13
N ASP A 43 -9.67 5.71 -6.28
CA ASP A 43 -11.11 5.95 -6.41
C ASP A 43 -11.95 4.70 -6.24
N GLN A 44 -11.39 3.52 -6.48
CA GLN A 44 -12.16 2.26 -6.45
C GLN A 44 -11.65 1.28 -5.41
N ALA A 45 -10.35 1.00 -5.38
CA ALA A 45 -9.83 -0.04 -4.50
C ALA A 45 -9.85 0.38 -3.03
N LEU A 46 -9.27 1.53 -2.71
CA LEU A 46 -9.21 1.97 -1.32
C LEU A 46 -10.60 2.20 -0.69
N PRO A 47 -11.55 2.85 -1.40
CA PRO A 47 -12.88 3.02 -0.82
C PRO A 47 -13.68 1.72 -0.70
N CYS A 48 -13.43 0.74 -1.58
CA CYS A 48 -14.24 -0.47 -1.63
C CYS A 48 -13.73 -1.59 -0.73
N LEU A 49 -12.44 -1.58 -0.40
CA LEU A 49 -11.84 -2.62 0.42
C LEU A 49 -11.79 -2.18 1.88
N GLU A 50 -11.77 -3.18 2.77
CA GLU A 50 -11.46 -2.90 4.16
C GLU A 50 -9.94 -2.82 4.25
N VAL A 51 -9.43 -1.63 4.52
CA VAL A 51 -7.99 -1.36 4.47
C VAL A 51 -7.41 -1.24 5.87
N TRP A 52 -6.32 -1.96 6.09
CA TRP A 52 -5.57 -1.93 7.35
C TRP A 52 -4.17 -1.42 7.06
N VAL A 53 -3.71 -0.51 7.91
CA VAL A 53 -2.41 0.15 7.75
C VAL A 53 -1.39 -0.53 8.66
N LEU A 54 -0.23 -0.84 8.11
CA LEU A 54 0.91 -1.31 8.89
C LEU A 54 1.78 -0.11 9.21
N CYS A 55 2.07 0.09 10.48
CA CYS A 55 2.89 1.21 10.94
C CYS A 55 4.12 0.72 11.66
N ASP A 56 5.20 1.50 11.60
CA ASP A 56 6.40 1.19 12.35
C ASP A 56 6.26 1.68 13.80
N GLU A 57 7.35 1.65 14.55
CA GLU A 57 7.36 2.03 15.95
C GLU A 57 7.04 3.50 16.19
N THR A 58 7.22 4.34 15.18
CA THR A 58 6.91 5.77 15.25
C THR A 58 5.55 6.11 14.69
N GLU A 59 4.71 5.10 14.46
CA GLU A 59 3.35 5.25 13.91
C GLU A 59 3.37 5.74 12.45
N THR A 60 4.48 5.57 11.75
CA THR A 60 4.60 5.94 10.34
C THR A 60 4.10 4.78 9.48
N PRO A 61 3.17 5.03 8.54
CA PRO A 61 2.71 3.98 7.63
C PRO A 61 3.85 3.42 6.78
N ILE A 62 4.01 2.11 6.79
CA ILE A 62 5.03 1.42 6.00
C ILE A 62 4.43 0.42 5.03
N GLY A 63 3.14 0.17 5.14
CA GLY A 63 2.46 -0.75 4.26
C GLY A 63 0.97 -0.74 4.53
N PHE A 64 0.25 -1.51 3.74
CA PHE A 64 -1.18 -1.67 3.97
C PHE A 64 -1.68 -2.96 3.34
N MET A 65 -2.83 -3.43 3.82
CA MET A 65 -3.51 -4.55 3.21
C MET A 65 -4.98 -4.21 3.00
N GLY A 66 -5.54 -4.75 1.94
CA GLY A 66 -6.95 -4.58 1.62
C GLY A 66 -7.67 -5.91 1.64
N LEU A 67 -8.79 -5.95 2.34
CA LEU A 67 -9.60 -7.16 2.48
C LEU A 67 -10.95 -6.98 1.83
N SER A 68 -11.44 -8.04 1.22
CA SER A 68 -12.80 -8.12 0.73
C SER A 68 -13.46 -9.29 1.47
N GLY A 69 -14.28 -8.97 2.46
CA GLY A 69 -14.77 -9.99 3.37
C GLY A 69 -13.63 -10.64 4.12
N ASN A 70 -13.48 -11.95 4.00
CA ASN A 70 -12.38 -12.69 4.62
C ASN A 70 -11.17 -12.85 3.71
N LYS A 71 -11.21 -12.29 2.52
CA LYS A 71 -10.19 -12.53 1.52
C LYS A 71 -9.22 -11.37 1.43
N LEU A 72 -7.92 -11.69 1.49
CA LEU A 72 -6.87 -10.70 1.28
C LEU A 72 -6.76 -10.41 -0.22
N GLU A 73 -7.09 -9.18 -0.62
CA GLU A 73 -7.03 -8.77 -2.01
C GLU A 73 -5.75 -8.03 -2.36
N ALA A 74 -5.11 -7.38 -1.40
CA ALA A 74 -3.92 -6.59 -1.65
C ALA A 74 -3.04 -6.52 -0.42
N LEU A 75 -1.72 -6.56 -0.64
CA LEU A 75 -0.73 -6.37 0.41
C LEU A 75 0.46 -5.66 -0.20
N PHE A 76 0.76 -4.47 0.31
CA PHE A 76 1.88 -3.66 -0.17
C PHE A 76 2.71 -3.18 1.00
N ILE A 77 4.04 -3.23 0.84
CA ILE A 77 4.98 -2.73 1.84
C ILE A 77 5.96 -1.81 1.12
N ALA A 78 6.30 -0.69 1.74
CA ALA A 78 7.24 0.27 1.15
C ALA A 78 8.59 -0.42 0.90
N PRO A 79 9.15 -0.31 -0.32
CA PRO A 79 10.38 -1.04 -0.66
C PRO A 79 11.57 -0.71 0.26
N ALA A 80 11.63 0.50 0.77
CA ALA A 80 12.69 0.88 1.70
C ALA A 80 12.67 0.02 2.96
N ARG A 81 11.49 -0.43 3.38
CA ARG A 81 11.37 -1.26 4.57
C ARG A 81 11.79 -2.71 4.31
N PHE A 82 11.60 -3.19 3.08
CA PHE A 82 12.17 -4.47 2.69
C PHE A 82 13.68 -4.46 2.86
N ARG A 83 14.33 -3.40 2.41
CA ARG A 83 15.79 -3.27 2.50
C ARG A 83 16.27 -3.16 3.92
N GLN A 84 15.41 -2.70 4.82
CA GLN A 84 15.74 -2.59 6.24
C GLN A 84 15.44 -3.86 7.01
N GLY A 85 15.12 -4.94 6.32
CA GLY A 85 14.93 -6.23 6.92
C GLY A 85 13.50 -6.65 7.14
N ALA A 86 12.52 -5.81 6.88
CA ALA A 86 11.11 -6.16 7.06
C ALA A 86 10.71 -7.33 6.16
N GLY A 87 11.35 -7.46 5.02
CA GLY A 87 11.08 -8.54 4.08
C GLY A 87 12.10 -9.67 4.11
N LYS A 88 13.01 -9.66 5.06
CA LYS A 88 14.07 -10.67 5.15
C LYS A 88 13.75 -11.81 6.09
N LEU A 89 12.61 -11.83 6.61
CA LEU A 89 12.19 -12.89 7.52
C LEU A 89 11.89 -14.17 6.77
#